data_7f28a3d6804d94a1527aee16083909cb
#
_entry.id   7f28a3d6804d94a1527aee16083909cb
#
_cell.length_a   1.000
_cell.length_b   1.000
_cell.length_c   1.000
_cell.angle_alpha   90.00
_cell.angle_beta   90.00
_cell.angle_gamma   90.00
#
_symmetry.space_group_name_H-M   'P 1'
#
loop_
_entity.id
_entity.type
_entity.pdbx_description
1 polymer ?
#
loop_
_entity_poly.entity_id
_entity_poly.type
_entity_poly.pdbx_seq_one_letter_code
_entity_poly.pdbx_strand_id
1 'polypeptide(L)' 'MNLTTSQDKVFSYLQQFGKTMLHDTELADILALGNASTVAQAIKVLESHGLIKISRVRGSRLIVAVKERK' A
#
# COMPACT_ATOMS: atom_id res chain seq x y z
N MET A 1 -15.52 6.88 -1.91
CA MET A 1 -14.15 7.40 -2.00
C MET A 1 -13.52 7.00 -3.32
N ASN A 2 -12.91 7.96 -3.98
CA ASN A 2 -12.28 7.71 -5.27
C ASN A 2 -10.77 7.61 -5.11
N LEU A 3 -10.24 6.48 -5.52
CA LEU A 3 -8.79 6.27 -5.50
C LEU A 3 -8.22 6.51 -6.89
N THR A 4 -7.02 7.07 -6.94
CA THR A 4 -6.31 7.17 -8.21
C THR A 4 -5.91 5.77 -8.64
N THR A 5 -5.47 5.65 -9.90
CA THR A 5 -5.03 4.35 -10.42
C THR A 5 -3.92 3.76 -9.55
N SER A 6 -2.95 4.59 -9.17
CA SER A 6 -1.84 4.12 -8.33
C SER A 6 -2.33 3.65 -6.96
N GLN A 7 -3.19 4.43 -6.34
CA GLN A 7 -3.74 4.08 -5.03
C GLN A 7 -4.55 2.80 -5.10
N ASP A 8 -5.33 2.67 -6.15
CA ASP A 8 -6.15 1.48 -6.33
C ASP A 8 -5.29 0.23 -6.54
N LYS A 9 -4.23 0.35 -7.31
CA LYS A 9 -3.33 -0.79 -7.53
C LYS A 9 -2.68 -1.24 -6.23
N VAL A 10 -2.19 -0.30 -5.43
CA VAL A 10 -1.56 -0.63 -4.16
C VAL A 10 -2.58 -1.26 -3.21
N PHE A 11 -3.75 -0.67 -3.13
CA PHE A 11 -4.80 -1.17 -2.22
C PHE A 11 -5.27 -2.56 -2.65
N SER A 12 -5.48 -2.77 -3.94
CA SER A 12 -5.92 -4.08 -4.44
C SER A 12 -4.88 -5.15 -4.16
N TYR A 13 -3.59 -4.81 -4.33
CA TYR A 13 -2.53 -5.75 -4.01
C TYR A 13 -2.57 -6.14 -2.53
N LEU A 14 -2.74 -5.15 -1.67
CA LEU A 14 -2.79 -5.41 -0.24
C LEU A 14 -4.04 -6.19 0.15
N GLN A 15 -5.16 -5.92 -0.49
CA GLN A 15 -6.38 -6.68 -0.22
C GLN A 15 -6.21 -8.14 -0.62
N GLN A 16 -5.54 -8.38 -1.74
CA GLN A 16 -5.35 -9.72 -2.24
C GLN A 16 -4.41 -10.54 -1.34
N PHE A 17 -3.34 -9.93 -0.87
CA PHE A 17 -2.33 -10.64 -0.09
C PHE A 17 -2.44 -10.39 1.42
N GLY A 18 -3.24 -9.43 1.82
CA GLY A 18 -3.46 -9.11 3.23
C GLY A 18 -2.40 -8.21 3.82
N LYS A 19 -1.14 -8.41 3.49
CA LYS A 19 -0.04 -7.64 4.04
C LYS A 19 1.17 -7.75 3.14
N THR A 20 2.11 -6.84 3.30
CA THR A 20 3.37 -6.91 2.57
C THR A 20 4.48 -6.22 3.36
N MET A 21 5.70 -6.70 3.21
CA MET A 21 6.88 -6.05 3.75
C MET A 21 7.77 -5.52 2.64
N LEU A 22 7.28 -5.51 1.42
CA LEU A 22 8.05 -5.04 0.27
C LEU A 22 8.33 -3.55 0.38
N HIS A 23 9.47 -3.14 -0.14
CA HIS A 23 9.82 -1.73 -0.20
C HIS A 23 9.07 -1.05 -1.33
N ASP A 24 9.06 0.28 -1.28
CA ASP A 24 8.35 1.07 -2.29
C ASP A 24 8.86 0.77 -3.70
N THR A 25 10.18 0.59 -3.85
CA THR A 25 10.74 0.29 -5.16
C THR A 25 10.26 -1.05 -5.68
N GLU A 26 10.15 -2.03 -4.80
CA GLU A 26 9.67 -3.36 -5.19
C GLU A 26 8.20 -3.30 -5.60
N LEU A 27 7.39 -2.58 -4.83
CA LEU A 27 5.98 -2.44 -5.15
C LEU A 27 5.79 -1.67 -6.46
N ALA A 28 6.59 -0.64 -6.68
CA ALA A 28 6.51 0.12 -7.92
C ALA A 28 6.79 -0.78 -9.12
N ASP A 29 7.75 -1.68 -8.98
CA ASP A 29 8.10 -2.60 -10.04
C ASP A 29 7.00 -3.62 -10.28
N ILE A 30 6.51 -4.25 -9.22
CA ILE A 30 5.48 -5.27 -9.32
C ILE A 30 4.19 -4.70 -9.88
N LEU A 31 3.83 -3.48 -9.46
CA LEU A 31 2.56 -2.89 -9.85
C LEU A 31 2.68 -1.99 -11.07
N ALA A 32 3.86 -1.91 -11.64
CA ALA A 32 4.12 -1.10 -12.85
C ALA A 32 3.74 0.36 -12.64
N LEU A 33 4.14 0.93 -11.51
CA LEU A 33 3.79 2.30 -11.18
C LEU A 33 4.86 3.33 -11.53
N GLY A 34 5.97 2.87 -12.06
CA GLY A 34 6.98 3.77 -12.59
C GLY A 34 8.08 4.14 -11.61
N ASN A 35 7.75 4.53 -10.40
CA ASN A 35 8.77 4.87 -9.42
C ASN A 35 8.25 4.74 -8.00
N ALA A 36 9.19 4.73 -7.06
CA ALA A 36 8.87 4.52 -5.66
C ALA A 36 8.08 5.67 -5.04
N SER A 37 8.28 6.88 -5.54
CA SER A 37 7.54 8.04 -5.03
C SER A 37 6.05 7.86 -5.19
N THR A 38 5.63 7.29 -6.32
CA THR A 38 4.22 7.06 -6.58
C THR A 38 3.65 6.09 -5.55
N VAL A 39 4.40 5.03 -5.24
CA VAL A 39 3.97 4.06 -4.24
C VAL A 39 3.92 4.71 -2.86
N ALA A 40 4.94 5.47 -2.51
CA ALA A 40 4.99 6.12 -1.20
C ALA A 40 3.80 7.05 -0.98
N GLN A 41 3.46 7.83 -2.00
CA GLN A 41 2.33 8.73 -1.91
C GLN A 41 1.01 7.96 -1.81
N ALA A 42 0.88 6.89 -2.59
CA ALA A 42 -0.33 6.08 -2.55
C ALA A 42 -0.51 5.47 -1.16
N ILE A 43 0.56 4.96 -0.57
CA ILE A 43 0.51 4.38 0.75
C ILE A 43 0.11 5.43 1.78
N LYS A 44 0.70 6.62 1.69
CA LYS A 44 0.39 7.68 2.63
C LYS A 44 -1.09 8.07 2.57
N VAL A 45 -1.64 8.17 1.37
CA VAL A 45 -3.05 8.53 1.21
C VAL A 45 -3.94 7.41 1.74
N LEU A 46 -3.63 6.17 1.43
CA LEU A 46 -4.43 5.04 1.90
C LEU A 46 -4.41 4.97 3.42
N GLU A 47 -3.25 5.21 4.02
CA GLU A 47 -3.16 5.21 5.47
C GLU A 47 -4.00 6.33 6.09
N SER A 48 -3.97 7.51 5.49
CA SER A 48 -4.71 8.64 6.00
C SER A 48 -6.22 8.42 5.94
N HIS A 49 -6.66 7.58 5.02
CA HIS A 49 -8.08 7.23 4.93
C HIS A 49 -8.45 6.02 5.79
N GLY A 50 -7.48 5.46 6.49
CA GLY A 50 -7.74 4.32 7.35
C GLY A 50 -7.91 3.00 6.62
N LEU A 51 -7.48 2.94 5.37
CA LEU A 51 -7.64 1.73 4.57
C LEU A 51 -6.49 0.74 4.77
N ILE A 52 -5.37 1.21 5.26
CA ILE A 52 -4.22 0.36 5.56
C ILE A 52 -3.58 0.81 6.86
N LYS A 53 -2.80 -0.08 7.45
CA LYS A 53 -2.02 0.22 8.64
C LYS A 53 -0.57 -0.10 8.37
N ILE A 54 0.31 0.70 8.93
CA ILE A 54 1.75 0.52 8.77
C ILE A 54 2.35 0.28 10.15
N SER A 55 3.11 -0.79 10.27
CA SER A 55 3.81 -1.13 11.50
C SER A 55 5.27 -1.35 11.20
N ARG A 56 6.11 -1.17 12.20
CA ARG A 56 7.52 -1.47 12.06
C ARG A 56 7.83 -2.77 12.77
N VAL A 57 8.47 -3.66 12.05
CA VAL A 57 8.85 -4.96 12.55
C VAL A 57 10.33 -5.17 12.26
N ARG A 58 11.15 -5.11 13.28
CA ARG A 58 12.60 -5.33 13.17
C ARG A 58 13.24 -4.45 12.11
N GLY A 59 12.86 -3.18 12.11
CA GLY A 59 13.44 -2.25 11.16
C GLY A 59 12.81 -2.29 9.77
N SER A 60 11.91 -3.22 9.54
CA SER A 60 11.18 -3.29 8.28
C SER A 60 9.80 -2.72 8.45
N ARG A 61 9.21 -2.32 7.34
CA ARG A 61 7.87 -1.77 7.35
C ARG A 61 6.88 -2.85 6.93
N LEU A 62 5.88 -3.08 7.77
CA LEU A 62 4.82 -4.01 7.47
C LEU A 62 3.56 -3.22 7.15
N ILE A 63 3.03 -3.40 5.96
CA ILE A 63 1.81 -2.73 5.53
C ILE A 63 0.70 -3.76 5.48
N VAL A 64 -0.40 -3.48 6.17
CA VAL A 64 -1.51 -4.41 6.29
C VAL A 64 -2.79 -3.73 5.81
N ALA A 65 -3.55 -4.41 4.97
CA ALA A 65 -4.84 -3.91 4.55
C ALA A 65 -5.81 -4.01 5.73
N VAL A 66 -6.51 -2.91 6.01
CA VAL A 66 -7.53 -2.91 7.05
C VAL A 66 -8.79 -3.53 6.46
N LYS A 67 -9.31 -4.54 7.14
CA LYS A 67 -10.50 -5.20 6.66
C LYS A 67 -11.68 -4.28 6.80
N GLU A 68 -12.37 -4.12 5.72
CA GLU A 68 -13.55 -3.32 5.76
C GLU A 68 -14.64 -4.10 6.36
N ARG A 69 -15.37 -3.68 7.01
CA ARG A 69 -16.46 -4.38 7.36
C ARG A 69 -17.61 -3.87 6.92
N LYS A 70 -18.03 -4.00 6.42
CA LYS A 70 -19.09 -3.41 6.16
C LYS A 70 -20.07 -3.77 6.47
#